data_75116a317dff17911cb7f52eb067dbfe
#
_entry.id   75116a317dff17911cb7f52eb067dbfe
#
_cell.length_a   1.000
_cell.length_b   1.000
_cell.length_c   1.000
_cell.angle_alpha   90.00
_cell.angle_beta   90.00
_cell.angle_gamma   90.00
#
_symmetry.space_group_name_H-M   'P 1'
#
loop_
_entity.id
_entity.type
_entity.pdbx_description
1 polymer ?
#
loop_
_entity_poly.entity_id
_entity_poly.type
_entity_poly.pdbx_seq_one_letter_code
_entity_poly.pdbx_strand_id
1 'polypeptide(L)'
;VITDPQEGSTGNFGTVLFDAVDNPVIQRLALNWEKRATVKRDDPDLLDLFDPELPDYPDTIVPFKDHPTYRELSPEQQGEILSWAMIALNRNTMFSEQRVVNPAFSLILQGEFPGLWGEALEISLMQSMVDEQYHTLMHHMASGITRKRRGKPFKDSDLPLPYYSRVHMQLSADAPERWQRSLLTLSFATITELCIGGYLELIAKAPGIQPMNLALARLHRHDEVCHGSINGELVKVLYPQLNKEQQRFLLQALCDALEAYAANDYGTWQTVMNLVGVKGGEEMLLDVQDAGRKALLRDYSGLYRVFEDLDVLEQIEFDWSSVKVSGEIPYQ
;
A
#
# COMPACT_ATOMS: atom_id res chain seq x y z
N VAL A 1 -50.16 28.90 10.22
CA VAL A 1 -49.76 27.83 11.16
C VAL A 1 -48.80 26.95 10.38
N ILE A 2 -47.53 27.15 10.54
CA ILE A 2 -46.46 26.36 9.93
C ILE A 2 -46.21 25.22 10.92
N THR A 3 -46.53 24.02 10.53
CA THR A 3 -46.20 22.81 11.28
C THR A 3 -44.73 22.48 11.07
N ASP A 4 -44.06 22.25 12.21
CA ASP A 4 -42.68 21.80 12.37
C ASP A 4 -42.36 20.61 11.45
N PRO A 5 -41.22 20.60 10.71
CA PRO A 5 -40.77 19.40 10.06
C PRO A 5 -40.15 18.48 11.10
N GLN A 6 -40.74 17.32 11.27
CA GLN A 6 -40.23 16.22 12.05
C GLN A 6 -38.77 15.91 11.66
N GLU A 7 -38.02 15.58 12.68
CA GLU A 7 -36.65 15.12 12.68
C GLU A 7 -36.33 14.25 11.47
N GLY A 8 -35.34 14.73 10.68
CA GLY A 8 -34.85 14.01 9.54
C GLY A 8 -34.26 12.67 9.98
N SER A 9 -34.86 11.61 9.55
CA SER A 9 -34.29 10.28 9.54
C SER A 9 -32.97 10.37 8.82
N THR A 10 -31.89 10.21 9.54
CA THR A 10 -30.58 9.84 8.98
C THR A 10 -30.85 8.67 8.05
N GLY A 11 -30.59 8.88 6.75
CA GLY A 11 -30.88 7.93 5.71
C GLY A 11 -30.24 6.57 6.04
N ASN A 12 -31.10 5.69 6.49
CA ASN A 12 -30.75 4.30 6.65
C ASN A 12 -30.68 3.74 5.22
N PHE A 13 -29.49 3.49 4.69
CA PHE A 13 -29.30 2.69 3.48
C PHE A 13 -29.69 1.23 3.72
N GLY A 14 -30.80 1.01 4.40
CA GLY A 14 -31.42 -0.28 4.66
C GLY A 14 -32.24 -0.80 3.49
N THR A 15 -31.91 -0.40 2.29
CA THR A 15 -32.54 -0.93 1.09
C THR A 15 -31.86 -2.25 0.73
N VAL A 16 -32.63 -3.25 0.42
CA VAL A 16 -32.16 -4.54 -0.11
C VAL A 16 -31.25 -4.25 -1.31
N LEU A 17 -29.94 -4.43 -1.11
CA LEU A 17 -28.96 -4.28 -2.17
C LEU A 17 -29.09 -5.47 -3.11
N PHE A 18 -29.42 -5.22 -4.38
CA PHE A 18 -29.44 -6.27 -5.41
C PHE A 18 -28.01 -6.46 -5.92
N ASP A 19 -27.41 -7.61 -5.58
CA ASP A 19 -26.06 -7.95 -5.97
C ASP A 19 -25.98 -9.25 -6.75
N ALA A 20 -25.23 -9.25 -7.86
CA ALA A 20 -24.74 -10.47 -8.46
C ALA A 20 -23.65 -11.11 -7.63
N VAL A 21 -22.86 -10.28 -6.93
CA VAL A 21 -21.92 -10.71 -5.92
C VAL A 21 -22.64 -10.73 -4.56
N ASP A 22 -23.33 -11.81 -4.26
CA ASP A 22 -23.91 -12.05 -2.93
C ASP A 22 -22.79 -12.39 -1.94
N ASN A 23 -21.99 -11.38 -1.57
CA ASN A 23 -20.87 -11.52 -0.66
C ASN A 23 -21.15 -10.76 0.65
N PRO A 24 -21.42 -11.48 1.76
CA PRO A 24 -21.77 -10.87 3.04
C PRO A 24 -20.61 -10.07 3.65
N VAL A 25 -19.35 -10.32 3.28
CA VAL A 25 -18.19 -9.54 3.73
C VAL A 25 -18.26 -8.15 3.10
N ILE A 26 -18.39 -8.08 1.77
CA ILE A 26 -18.48 -6.81 1.03
C ILE A 26 -19.68 -6.00 1.50
N GLN A 27 -20.86 -6.61 1.60
CA GLN A 27 -22.09 -5.95 2.09
C GLN A 27 -21.88 -5.34 3.47
N ARG A 28 -21.32 -6.10 4.42
CA ARG A 28 -21.05 -5.62 5.78
C ARG A 28 -20.07 -4.45 5.81
N LEU A 29 -19.00 -4.51 4.98
CA LEU A 29 -18.01 -3.44 4.91
C LEU A 29 -18.60 -2.16 4.34
N ALA A 30 -19.39 -2.25 3.27
CA ALA A 30 -20.14 -1.11 2.70
C ALA A 30 -21.04 -0.43 3.73
N LEU A 31 -21.84 -1.22 4.46
CA LEU A 31 -22.78 -0.70 5.47
C LEU A 31 -22.11 -0.05 6.68
N ASN A 32 -20.89 -0.45 7.01
CA ASN A 32 -20.17 0.06 8.18
C ASN A 32 -19.20 1.20 7.87
N TRP A 33 -19.01 1.58 6.62
CA TRP A 33 -18.03 2.56 6.19
C TRP A 33 -18.15 3.90 6.93
N GLU A 34 -19.35 4.45 7.03
CA GLU A 34 -19.64 5.71 7.74
C GLU A 34 -19.14 5.75 9.18
N LYS A 35 -19.03 4.59 9.83
CA LYS A 35 -18.61 4.47 11.24
C LYS A 35 -17.13 4.20 11.42
N ARG A 36 -16.49 3.64 10.38
CA ARG A 36 -15.10 3.16 10.49
C ARG A 36 -14.08 4.00 9.72
N ALA A 37 -14.47 4.53 8.54
CA ALA A 37 -13.53 5.17 7.64
C ALA A 37 -12.79 6.34 8.29
N THR A 38 -11.48 6.39 8.11
CA THR A 38 -10.62 7.43 8.67
C THR A 38 -11.05 8.81 8.18
N VAL A 39 -11.46 8.94 6.92
CA VAL A 39 -11.97 10.21 6.36
C VAL A 39 -13.22 10.75 7.07
N LYS A 40 -13.93 9.93 7.83
CA LYS A 40 -15.12 10.30 8.61
C LYS A 40 -14.84 10.65 10.07
N ARG A 41 -13.58 10.56 10.50
CA ARG A 41 -13.16 10.75 11.89
C ARG A 41 -12.63 12.15 12.12
N ASP A 42 -12.76 12.60 13.36
CA ASP A 42 -12.10 13.81 13.86
C ASP A 42 -10.76 13.40 14.48
N ASP A 43 -9.75 13.25 13.65
CA ASP A 43 -8.41 12.85 14.06
C ASP A 43 -7.52 14.09 14.32
N PRO A 44 -6.46 13.97 15.14
CA PRO A 44 -5.59 15.08 15.47
C PRO A 44 -4.87 15.63 14.23
N ASP A 45 -4.63 16.94 14.21
CA ASP A 45 -3.82 17.55 13.15
C ASP A 45 -2.39 16.98 13.18
N LEU A 46 -1.99 16.40 12.06
CA LEU A 46 -0.66 15.80 11.91
C LEU A 46 0.47 16.83 12.20
N LEU A 47 0.23 18.12 11.92
CA LEU A 47 1.20 19.19 12.20
C LEU A 47 1.52 19.33 13.70
N ASP A 48 0.52 19.13 14.55
CA ASP A 48 0.67 19.25 16.01
C ASP A 48 1.44 18.08 16.61
N LEU A 49 1.56 16.99 15.88
CA LEU A 49 2.26 15.78 16.31
C LEU A 49 3.76 15.78 15.96
N PHE A 50 4.28 16.81 15.26
CA PHE A 50 5.68 16.82 14.84
C PHE A 50 6.62 17.12 16.00
N ASP A 51 7.58 16.23 16.26
CA ASP A 51 8.67 16.38 17.24
C ASP A 51 10.03 16.53 16.52
N PRO A 52 10.72 17.70 16.58
CA PRO A 52 11.96 17.93 15.87
C PRO A 52 13.13 17.02 16.28
N GLU A 53 13.09 16.47 17.49
CA GLU A 53 14.16 15.64 18.07
C GLU A 53 14.12 14.18 17.59
N LEU A 54 12.98 13.74 17.02
CA LEU A 54 12.81 12.36 16.60
C LEU A 54 13.03 12.19 15.10
N PRO A 55 13.58 11.05 14.65
CA PRO A 55 13.76 10.74 13.24
C PRO A 55 12.42 10.49 12.54
N ASP A 56 12.38 10.73 11.23
CA ASP A 56 11.15 10.61 10.45
C ASP A 56 10.81 9.16 10.12
N TYR A 57 11.80 8.28 10.07
CA TYR A 57 11.67 6.89 9.64
C TYR A 57 12.45 5.96 10.56
N PRO A 58 11.98 4.71 10.81
CA PRO A 58 12.72 3.79 11.67
C PRO A 58 13.98 3.27 10.98
N ASP A 59 15.13 3.44 11.63
CA ASP A 59 16.41 2.91 11.15
C ASP A 59 16.44 1.38 11.11
N THR A 60 15.65 0.74 11.97
CA THR A 60 15.57 -0.72 12.10
C THR A 60 15.15 -1.43 10.82
N ILE A 61 14.45 -0.75 9.92
CA ILE A 61 14.01 -1.30 8.63
C ILE A 61 14.83 -0.76 7.43
N VAL A 62 15.89 0.00 7.70
CA VAL A 62 16.85 0.42 6.67
C VAL A 62 17.74 -0.78 6.28
N PRO A 63 17.84 -1.15 5.00
CA PRO A 63 18.51 -2.39 4.59
C PRO A 63 20.02 -2.41 4.89
N PHE A 64 20.64 -1.25 5.02
CA PHE A 64 22.08 -1.07 5.27
C PHE A 64 22.41 -0.58 6.69
N LYS A 65 21.46 -0.62 7.63
CA LYS A 65 21.64 -0.07 9.00
C LYS A 65 22.87 -0.59 9.74
N ASP A 66 23.24 -1.84 9.46
CA ASP A 66 24.37 -2.53 10.11
C ASP A 66 25.69 -2.38 9.36
N HIS A 67 25.68 -1.77 8.18
CA HIS A 67 26.89 -1.58 7.38
C HIS A 67 27.81 -0.53 8.02
N PRO A 68 29.15 -0.76 8.07
CA PRO A 68 30.10 0.18 8.68
C PRO A 68 29.97 1.60 8.12
N THR A 69 29.88 1.74 6.79
CA THR A 69 29.73 3.05 6.13
C THR A 69 28.54 3.84 6.67
N TYR A 70 27.38 3.20 6.90
CA TYR A 70 26.22 3.88 7.47
C TYR A 70 26.43 4.26 8.94
N ARG A 71 27.02 3.37 9.72
CA ARG A 71 27.29 3.61 11.16
C ARG A 71 28.30 4.73 11.42
N GLU A 72 29.20 4.97 10.48
CA GLU A 72 30.22 6.02 10.55
C GLU A 72 29.70 7.39 10.07
N LEU A 73 28.48 7.48 9.51
CA LEU A 73 27.87 8.74 9.11
C LEU A 73 27.60 9.63 10.32
N SER A 74 27.65 10.94 10.10
CA SER A 74 27.24 11.88 11.14
C SER A 74 25.73 11.70 11.45
N PRO A 75 25.30 12.03 12.68
CA PRO A 75 23.88 11.99 13.05
C PRO A 75 23.00 12.83 12.10
N GLU A 76 23.54 13.92 11.58
CA GLU A 76 22.85 14.76 10.59
C GLU A 76 22.62 14.03 9.27
N GLN A 77 23.63 13.35 8.73
CA GLN A 77 23.50 12.57 7.51
C GLN A 77 22.55 11.39 7.70
N GLN A 78 22.64 10.68 8.83
CA GLN A 78 21.69 9.60 9.15
C GLN A 78 20.26 10.13 9.23
N GLY A 79 20.03 11.23 9.93
CA GLY A 79 18.73 11.88 10.03
C GLY A 79 18.17 12.32 8.68
N GLU A 80 19.04 12.85 7.77
CA GLU A 80 18.62 13.23 6.43
C GLU A 80 18.23 12.02 5.56
N ILE A 81 18.98 10.90 5.66
CA ILE A 81 18.64 9.65 5.00
C ILE A 81 17.28 9.15 5.47
N LEU A 82 16.99 9.19 6.78
CA LEU A 82 15.71 8.77 7.33
C LEU A 82 14.55 9.71 6.92
N SER A 83 14.81 11.00 6.78
CA SER A 83 13.82 11.93 6.23
C SER A 83 13.50 11.60 4.76
N TRP A 84 14.52 11.37 3.94
CA TRP A 84 14.35 10.93 2.56
C TRP A 84 13.63 9.58 2.46
N ALA A 85 13.93 8.65 3.36
CA ALA A 85 13.24 7.35 3.40
C ALA A 85 11.73 7.52 3.62
N MET A 86 11.32 8.41 4.55
CA MET A 86 9.90 8.71 4.78
C MET A 86 9.25 9.41 3.59
N ILE A 87 9.92 10.37 2.97
CA ILE A 87 9.43 11.02 1.75
C ILE A 87 9.27 10.02 0.61
N ALA A 88 10.24 9.11 0.44
CA ALA A 88 10.17 8.05 -0.58
C ALA A 88 9.01 7.08 -0.31
N LEU A 89 8.77 6.71 0.95
CA LEU A 89 7.63 5.88 1.35
C LEU A 89 6.31 6.58 1.02
N ASN A 90 6.13 7.82 1.50
CA ASN A 90 4.91 8.59 1.24
C ASN A 90 4.64 8.70 -0.27
N ARG A 91 5.70 8.99 -1.05
CA ARG A 91 5.59 9.07 -2.51
C ARG A 91 5.20 7.74 -3.14
N ASN A 92 5.80 6.62 -2.69
CA ASN A 92 5.45 5.29 -3.18
C ASN A 92 3.98 4.97 -2.92
N THR A 93 3.50 5.23 -1.70
CA THR A 93 2.09 5.06 -1.32
C THR A 93 1.17 5.88 -2.23
N MET A 94 1.40 7.18 -2.35
CA MET A 94 0.61 8.06 -3.22
C MET A 94 0.58 7.57 -4.69
N PHE A 95 1.71 7.09 -5.21
CA PHE A 95 1.77 6.56 -6.57
C PHE A 95 0.98 5.25 -6.73
N SER A 96 1.08 4.33 -5.77
CA SER A 96 0.35 3.07 -5.81
C SER A 96 -1.15 3.30 -5.79
N GLU A 97 -1.65 4.14 -4.89
CA GLU A 97 -3.07 4.47 -4.78
C GLU A 97 -3.61 5.19 -6.02
N GLN A 98 -2.90 6.22 -6.49
CA GLN A 98 -3.37 7.03 -7.62
C GLN A 98 -3.19 6.36 -8.99
N ARG A 99 -2.18 5.51 -9.16
CA ARG A 99 -1.77 4.98 -10.48
C ARG A 99 -2.08 3.50 -10.65
N VAL A 100 -2.38 2.80 -9.57
CA VAL A 100 -2.64 1.35 -9.59
C VAL A 100 -3.99 1.03 -8.96
N VAL A 101 -4.19 1.35 -7.67
CA VAL A 101 -5.39 0.95 -6.91
C VAL A 101 -6.66 1.62 -7.44
N ASN A 102 -6.72 2.94 -7.43
CA ASN A 102 -7.90 3.67 -7.94
C ASN A 102 -8.20 3.38 -9.43
N PRO A 103 -7.22 3.26 -10.34
CA PRO A 103 -7.46 2.76 -11.69
C PRO A 103 -8.04 1.34 -11.74
N ALA A 104 -7.59 0.41 -10.88
CA ALA A 104 -8.16 -0.94 -10.83
C ALA A 104 -9.64 -0.91 -10.42
N PHE A 105 -9.99 -0.17 -9.37
CA PHE A 105 -11.38 0.00 -8.94
C PHE A 105 -12.23 0.64 -10.04
N SER A 106 -11.69 1.64 -10.74
CA SER A 106 -12.38 2.25 -11.89
C SER A 106 -12.64 1.27 -13.02
N LEU A 107 -11.71 0.33 -13.31
CA LEU A 107 -11.90 -0.71 -14.31
C LEU A 107 -13.03 -1.68 -13.90
N ILE A 108 -13.14 -2.03 -12.62
CA ILE A 108 -14.24 -2.86 -12.11
C ILE A 108 -15.57 -2.14 -12.31
N LEU A 109 -15.67 -0.88 -11.87
CA LEU A 109 -16.88 -0.05 -12.03
C LEU A 109 -17.29 0.18 -13.49
N GLN A 110 -16.34 0.07 -14.44
CA GLN A 110 -16.59 0.13 -15.88
C GLN A 110 -17.01 -1.22 -16.49
N GLY A 111 -17.08 -2.30 -15.70
CA GLY A 111 -17.49 -3.62 -16.15
C GLY A 111 -16.42 -4.38 -16.94
N GLU A 112 -15.14 -4.08 -16.73
CA GLU A 112 -14.03 -4.76 -17.45
C GLU A 112 -13.85 -6.23 -17.06
N PHE A 113 -14.42 -6.65 -15.92
CA PHE A 113 -14.19 -7.98 -15.37
C PHE A 113 -15.50 -8.77 -15.24
N PRO A 114 -15.55 -10.02 -15.72
CA PRO A 114 -16.74 -10.86 -15.63
C PRO A 114 -17.06 -11.16 -14.15
N GLY A 115 -18.34 -11.12 -13.80
CA GLY A 115 -18.83 -11.46 -12.46
C GLY A 115 -18.62 -10.40 -11.40
N LEU A 116 -17.83 -9.35 -11.65
CA LEU A 116 -17.60 -8.26 -10.71
C LEU A 116 -18.59 -7.11 -10.96
N TRP A 117 -19.80 -7.25 -10.48
CA TRP A 117 -20.83 -6.23 -10.52
C TRP A 117 -21.85 -6.42 -9.39
N GLY A 118 -22.51 -5.35 -8.98
CA GLY A 118 -23.54 -5.36 -7.94
C GLY A 118 -23.48 -4.11 -7.09
N GLU A 119 -24.63 -3.70 -6.55
CA GLU A 119 -24.76 -2.41 -5.86
C GLU A 119 -23.86 -2.30 -4.63
N ALA A 120 -23.77 -3.36 -3.80
CA ALA A 120 -22.92 -3.35 -2.62
C ALA A 120 -21.44 -3.32 -2.99
N LEU A 121 -21.04 -4.03 -4.05
CA LEU A 121 -19.69 -4.00 -4.56
C LEU A 121 -19.33 -2.60 -5.08
N GLU A 122 -20.17 -2.01 -5.92
CA GLU A 122 -19.94 -0.67 -6.48
C GLU A 122 -19.82 0.38 -5.39
N ILE A 123 -20.71 0.33 -4.37
CA ILE A 123 -20.65 1.21 -3.20
C ILE A 123 -19.33 0.99 -2.44
N SER A 124 -18.93 -0.25 -2.16
CA SER A 124 -17.67 -0.54 -1.45
C SER A 124 -16.46 -0.02 -2.20
N LEU A 125 -16.41 -0.19 -3.52
CA LEU A 125 -15.30 0.32 -4.34
C LEU A 125 -15.25 1.85 -4.34
N MET A 126 -16.39 2.52 -4.47
CA MET A 126 -16.46 3.99 -4.40
C MET A 126 -16.03 4.51 -3.03
N GLN A 127 -16.41 3.82 -1.95
CA GLN A 127 -15.98 4.14 -0.59
C GLN A 127 -14.47 3.96 -0.43
N SER A 128 -13.91 2.83 -0.89
CA SER A 128 -12.45 2.61 -0.90
C SER A 128 -11.74 3.69 -1.71
N MET A 129 -12.24 4.07 -2.88
CA MET A 129 -11.64 5.16 -3.68
C MET A 129 -11.64 6.51 -2.94
N VAL A 130 -12.61 6.78 -2.08
CA VAL A 130 -12.61 7.97 -1.21
C VAL A 130 -11.54 7.85 -0.13
N ASP A 131 -11.43 6.68 0.50
CA ASP A 131 -10.39 6.40 1.50
C ASP A 131 -8.99 6.55 0.87
N GLU A 132 -8.73 5.98 -0.32
CA GLU A 132 -7.45 6.09 -1.03
C GLU A 132 -7.07 7.54 -1.38
N GLN A 133 -8.05 8.36 -1.78
CA GLN A 133 -7.78 9.79 -2.00
C GLN A 133 -7.45 10.51 -0.70
N TYR A 134 -8.06 10.12 0.41
CA TYR A 134 -7.75 10.68 1.73
C TYR A 134 -6.37 10.23 2.21
N HIS A 135 -5.99 8.96 2.03
CA HIS A 135 -4.63 8.47 2.30
C HIS A 135 -3.58 9.26 1.50
N THR A 136 -3.79 9.43 0.20
CA THR A 136 -2.94 10.27 -0.65
C THR A 136 -2.78 11.69 -0.07
N LEU A 137 -3.88 12.31 0.37
CA LEU A 137 -3.85 13.64 0.98
C LEU A 137 -3.04 13.65 2.27
N MET A 138 -3.26 12.68 3.17
CA MET A 138 -2.52 12.57 4.43
C MET A 138 -1.01 12.42 4.21
N HIS A 139 -0.59 11.53 3.29
CA HIS A 139 0.82 11.32 2.93
C HIS A 139 1.45 12.57 2.30
N HIS A 140 0.70 13.29 1.47
CA HIS A 140 1.15 14.56 0.90
C HIS A 140 1.35 15.64 1.97
N MET A 141 0.39 15.76 2.90
CA MET A 141 0.48 16.70 4.04
C MET A 141 1.66 16.37 4.95
N ALA A 142 1.85 15.11 5.33
CA ALA A 142 2.97 14.66 6.14
C ALA A 142 4.32 14.99 5.49
N SER A 143 4.46 14.75 4.18
CA SER A 143 5.65 15.13 3.41
C SER A 143 5.87 16.66 3.44
N GLY A 144 4.81 17.45 3.31
CA GLY A 144 4.86 18.91 3.41
C GLY A 144 5.32 19.40 4.78
N ILE A 145 4.82 18.78 5.86
CA ILE A 145 5.24 19.07 7.24
C ILE A 145 6.72 18.74 7.44
N THR A 146 7.18 17.56 7.02
CA THR A 146 8.58 17.15 7.09
C THR A 146 9.48 18.17 6.38
N ARG A 147 9.17 18.56 5.14
CA ARG A 147 9.90 19.58 4.38
C ARG A 147 10.03 20.90 5.16
N LYS A 148 8.90 21.38 5.65
CA LYS A 148 8.84 22.64 6.39
C LYS A 148 9.61 22.58 7.71
N ARG A 149 9.44 21.51 8.48
CA ARG A 149 10.03 21.37 9.81
C ARG A 149 11.53 21.05 9.78
N ARG A 150 11.98 20.27 8.78
CA ARG A 150 13.42 19.97 8.57
C ARG A 150 14.15 21.09 7.83
N GLY A 151 13.42 22.08 7.27
CA GLY A 151 14.02 23.19 6.53
C GLY A 151 14.72 22.76 5.23
N LYS A 152 14.36 21.60 4.67
CA LYS A 152 14.92 21.04 3.44
C LYS A 152 13.83 20.79 2.40
N PRO A 153 14.09 21.02 1.11
CA PRO A 153 13.05 20.90 0.07
C PRO A 153 12.55 19.46 -0.15
N PHE A 154 13.40 18.44 0.00
CA PHE A 154 13.06 17.03 -0.24
C PHE A 154 12.10 16.85 -1.42
N LYS A 155 12.52 17.30 -2.62
CA LYS A 155 11.64 17.31 -3.79
C LYS A 155 11.36 15.91 -4.29
N ASP A 156 10.08 15.60 -4.51
CA ASP A 156 9.67 14.31 -5.07
C ASP A 156 10.30 14.04 -6.45
N SER A 157 10.56 15.12 -7.22
CA SER A 157 11.22 15.05 -8.53
C SER A 157 12.68 14.60 -8.49
N ASP A 158 13.34 14.69 -7.32
CA ASP A 158 14.73 14.28 -7.15
C ASP A 158 14.86 12.76 -6.98
N LEU A 159 13.74 12.07 -6.69
CA LEU A 159 13.67 10.62 -6.58
C LEU A 159 13.23 9.97 -7.90
N PRO A 160 13.73 8.77 -8.23
CA PRO A 160 13.21 8.01 -9.37
C PRO A 160 11.77 7.62 -9.13
N LEU A 161 11.03 7.22 -10.18
CA LEU A 161 9.73 6.59 -10.00
C LEU A 161 9.86 5.35 -9.09
N PRO A 162 8.90 5.09 -8.19
CA PRO A 162 8.94 3.90 -7.34
C PRO A 162 9.11 2.62 -8.15
N TYR A 163 9.93 1.69 -7.68
CA TYR A 163 10.24 0.45 -8.40
C TYR A 163 8.98 -0.33 -8.79
N TYR A 164 8.06 -0.50 -7.84
CA TYR A 164 6.78 -1.17 -8.07
C TYR A 164 5.99 -0.55 -9.23
N SER A 165 5.89 0.77 -9.25
CA SER A 165 5.20 1.50 -10.33
C SER A 165 5.92 1.37 -11.68
N ARG A 166 7.27 1.35 -11.68
CA ARG A 166 8.04 1.15 -12.93
C ARG A 166 7.78 -0.23 -13.52
N VAL A 167 7.79 -1.27 -12.70
CA VAL A 167 7.49 -2.64 -13.13
C VAL A 167 6.08 -2.73 -13.71
N HIS A 168 5.07 -2.19 -13.01
CA HIS A 168 3.70 -2.14 -13.50
C HIS A 168 3.61 -1.43 -14.86
N MET A 169 4.23 -0.27 -15.00
CA MET A 169 4.21 0.50 -16.26
C MET A 169 4.89 -0.27 -17.40
N GLN A 170 6.02 -0.94 -17.13
CA GLN A 170 6.74 -1.72 -18.14
C GLN A 170 5.89 -2.91 -18.61
N LEU A 171 5.38 -3.72 -17.68
CA LEU A 171 4.54 -4.87 -18.00
C LEU A 171 3.26 -4.46 -18.73
N SER A 172 2.66 -3.32 -18.34
CA SER A 172 1.48 -2.78 -19.01
C SER A 172 1.78 -2.32 -20.44
N ALA A 173 2.98 -1.77 -20.70
CA ALA A 173 3.40 -1.37 -22.04
C ALA A 173 3.67 -2.59 -22.94
N ASP A 174 4.17 -3.68 -22.37
CA ASP A 174 4.47 -4.92 -23.07
C ASP A 174 3.23 -5.79 -23.31
N ALA A 175 2.12 -5.55 -22.60
CA ALA A 175 0.88 -6.30 -22.74
C ALA A 175 0.07 -5.81 -23.95
N PRO A 176 -0.08 -6.62 -25.04
CA PRO A 176 -0.70 -6.19 -26.28
C PRO A 176 -2.23 -5.99 -26.14
N GLU A 177 -2.89 -6.83 -25.36
CA GLU A 177 -4.34 -6.86 -25.28
C GLU A 177 -4.86 -6.00 -24.12
N ARG A 178 -6.06 -5.41 -24.29
CA ARG A 178 -6.71 -4.61 -23.23
C ARG A 178 -6.97 -5.44 -21.98
N TRP A 179 -7.50 -6.65 -22.13
CA TRP A 179 -7.81 -7.51 -20.99
C TRP A 179 -6.56 -7.88 -20.17
N GLN A 180 -5.39 -8.03 -20.83
CA GLN A 180 -4.11 -8.26 -20.14
C GLN A 180 -3.73 -7.07 -19.28
N ARG A 181 -3.79 -5.85 -19.82
CA ARG A 181 -3.50 -4.63 -19.06
C ARG A 181 -4.46 -4.45 -17.90
N SER A 182 -5.74 -4.77 -18.08
CA SER A 182 -6.76 -4.69 -17.03
C SER A 182 -6.47 -5.70 -15.90
N LEU A 183 -6.18 -6.97 -16.24
CA LEU A 183 -5.82 -7.98 -15.24
C LEU A 183 -4.50 -7.65 -14.54
N LEU A 184 -3.51 -7.12 -15.26
CA LEU A 184 -2.24 -6.69 -14.69
C LEU A 184 -2.47 -5.57 -13.64
N THR A 185 -3.25 -4.55 -13.99
CA THR A 185 -3.57 -3.45 -13.06
C THR A 185 -4.32 -3.95 -11.84
N LEU A 186 -5.27 -4.87 -12.01
CA LEU A 186 -5.98 -5.50 -10.89
C LEU A 186 -5.03 -6.33 -10.02
N SER A 187 -4.09 -7.08 -10.61
CA SER A 187 -3.10 -7.89 -9.87
C SER A 187 -2.21 -7.02 -9.00
N PHE A 188 -1.69 -5.93 -9.57
CA PHE A 188 -0.88 -4.98 -8.81
C PHE A 188 -1.68 -4.30 -7.69
N ALA A 189 -2.92 -3.89 -7.95
CA ALA A 189 -3.80 -3.36 -6.90
C ALA A 189 -4.03 -4.39 -5.79
N THR A 190 -4.37 -5.63 -6.15
CA THR A 190 -4.60 -6.72 -5.20
C THR A 190 -3.39 -6.96 -4.28
N ILE A 191 -2.18 -6.99 -4.84
CA ILE A 191 -0.95 -7.15 -4.04
C ILE A 191 -0.74 -5.95 -3.11
N THR A 192 -0.96 -4.71 -3.60
CA THR A 192 -0.88 -3.52 -2.76
C THR A 192 -1.82 -3.62 -1.57
N GLU A 193 -3.09 -3.81 -1.81
CA GLU A 193 -4.16 -3.82 -0.80
C GLU A 193 -4.02 -4.94 0.25
N LEU A 194 -3.57 -6.12 -0.18
CA LEU A 194 -3.37 -7.26 0.73
C LEU A 194 -2.07 -7.16 1.55
N CYS A 195 -1.08 -6.40 1.08
CA CYS A 195 0.27 -6.40 1.66
C CYS A 195 0.66 -5.09 2.35
N ILE A 196 0.05 -3.94 1.99
CA ILE A 196 0.44 -2.63 2.53
C ILE A 196 0.24 -2.54 4.05
N GLY A 197 -0.82 -3.17 4.57
CA GLY A 197 -1.13 -3.18 6.00
C GLY A 197 0.02 -3.70 6.86
N GLY A 198 0.75 -4.72 6.40
CA GLY A 198 1.95 -5.26 7.07
C GLY A 198 3.10 -4.24 7.14
N TYR A 199 3.32 -3.49 6.06
CA TYR A 199 4.35 -2.47 6.05
C TYR A 199 3.99 -1.24 6.92
N LEU A 200 2.74 -0.79 6.84
CA LEU A 200 2.24 0.29 7.70
C LEU A 200 2.32 -0.10 9.19
N GLU A 201 2.13 -1.38 9.52
CA GLU A 201 2.27 -1.87 10.88
C GLU A 201 3.70 -1.73 11.42
N LEU A 202 4.72 -1.99 10.58
CA LEU A 202 6.12 -1.79 10.96
C LEU A 202 6.40 -0.32 11.33
N ILE A 203 5.86 0.62 10.56
CA ILE A 203 5.97 2.05 10.87
C ILE A 203 5.15 2.39 12.13
N ALA A 204 3.89 1.96 12.20
CA ALA A 204 2.96 2.29 13.28
C ALA A 204 3.41 1.80 14.67
N LYS A 205 4.24 0.76 14.70
CA LYS A 205 4.79 0.17 15.94
C LYS A 205 6.26 0.52 16.18
N ALA A 206 6.91 1.26 15.28
CA ALA A 206 8.31 1.60 15.42
C ALA A 206 8.54 2.52 16.64
N PRO A 207 9.42 2.15 17.57
CA PRO A 207 9.73 3.02 18.71
C PRO A 207 10.60 4.21 18.28
N GLY A 208 10.39 5.36 18.88
CA GLY A 208 11.29 6.50 18.80
C GLY A 208 11.35 7.21 17.44
N ILE A 209 10.30 7.09 16.62
CA ILE A 209 10.15 7.92 15.40
C ILE A 209 9.09 9.01 15.61
N GLN A 210 9.01 9.92 14.66
CA GLN A 210 8.02 11.00 14.61
C GLN A 210 6.62 10.52 14.98
N PRO A 211 5.97 11.10 16.03
CA PRO A 211 4.58 10.79 16.35
C PRO A 211 3.62 11.03 15.18
N MET A 212 3.89 12.05 14.37
CA MET A 212 3.16 12.33 13.13
C MET A 212 3.14 11.11 12.17
N ASN A 213 4.31 10.49 11.94
CA ASN A 213 4.43 9.35 11.03
C ASN A 213 3.84 8.07 11.63
N LEU A 214 3.90 7.91 12.95
CA LEU A 214 3.17 6.85 13.67
C LEU A 214 1.65 6.98 13.50
N ALA A 215 1.13 8.19 13.66
CA ALA A 215 -0.30 8.47 13.51
C ALA A 215 -0.74 8.24 12.07
N LEU A 216 -0.01 8.79 11.08
CA LEU A 216 -0.25 8.58 9.66
C LEU A 216 -0.37 7.09 9.31
N ALA A 217 0.63 6.29 9.73
CA ALA A 217 0.64 4.85 9.44
C ALA A 217 -0.52 4.10 10.12
N ARG A 218 -0.91 4.50 11.34
CA ARG A 218 -2.05 3.90 12.05
C ARG A 218 -3.38 4.22 11.40
N LEU A 219 -3.58 5.47 10.99
CA LEU A 219 -4.81 5.93 10.33
C LEU A 219 -4.99 5.23 8.98
N HIS A 220 -3.96 5.22 8.15
CA HIS A 220 -3.96 4.54 6.88
C HIS A 220 -4.23 3.04 7.05
N ARG A 221 -3.43 2.34 7.88
CA ARG A 221 -3.60 0.91 8.14
C ARG A 221 -5.01 0.53 8.63
N HIS A 222 -5.69 1.44 9.31
CA HIS A 222 -7.03 1.18 9.81
C HIS A 222 -8.02 0.86 8.67
N ASP A 223 -7.94 1.59 7.57
CA ASP A 223 -8.78 1.37 6.40
C ASP A 223 -8.31 0.17 5.57
N GLU A 224 -6.99 -0.02 5.45
CA GLU A 224 -6.38 -1.11 4.67
C GLU A 224 -6.81 -2.53 5.08
N VAL A 225 -7.17 -2.74 6.33
CA VAL A 225 -7.74 -4.02 6.78
C VAL A 225 -9.03 -4.36 6.03
N CYS A 226 -9.81 -3.34 5.70
CA CYS A 226 -11.07 -3.51 4.97
C CYS A 226 -10.83 -3.62 3.47
N HIS A 227 -9.94 -2.80 2.93
CA HIS A 227 -9.57 -2.82 1.51
C HIS A 227 -8.96 -4.16 1.12
N GLY A 228 -8.04 -4.71 1.92
CA GLY A 228 -7.48 -6.04 1.71
C GLY A 228 -8.55 -7.14 1.74
N SER A 229 -9.55 -7.02 2.63
CA SER A 229 -10.66 -7.98 2.68
C SER A 229 -11.52 -7.90 1.41
N ILE A 230 -11.82 -6.70 0.91
CA ILE A 230 -12.58 -6.50 -0.34
C ILE A 230 -11.80 -7.10 -1.51
N ASN A 231 -10.52 -6.75 -1.67
CA ASN A 231 -9.67 -7.20 -2.77
C ASN A 231 -9.47 -8.73 -2.78
N GLY A 232 -9.32 -9.35 -1.61
CA GLY A 232 -9.28 -10.81 -1.50
C GLY A 232 -10.55 -11.49 -2.03
N GLU A 233 -11.72 -10.96 -1.67
CA GLU A 233 -13.00 -11.48 -2.16
C GLU A 233 -13.19 -11.22 -3.66
N LEU A 234 -12.74 -10.08 -4.19
CA LEU A 234 -12.79 -9.78 -5.63
C LEU A 234 -12.05 -10.83 -6.46
N VAL A 235 -10.85 -11.21 -6.06
CA VAL A 235 -10.05 -12.22 -6.76
C VAL A 235 -10.73 -13.59 -6.71
N LYS A 236 -11.30 -13.97 -5.56
CA LYS A 236 -12.02 -15.23 -5.40
C LYS A 236 -13.27 -15.33 -6.29
N VAL A 237 -13.99 -14.23 -6.47
CA VAL A 237 -15.16 -14.16 -7.36
C VAL A 237 -14.73 -14.16 -8.83
N LEU A 238 -13.69 -13.42 -9.17
CA LEU A 238 -13.23 -13.25 -10.55
C LEU A 238 -12.58 -14.52 -11.12
N TYR A 239 -11.65 -15.14 -10.38
CA TYR A 239 -10.81 -16.21 -10.88
C TYR A 239 -11.58 -17.35 -11.58
N PRO A 240 -12.67 -17.89 -11.01
CA PRO A 240 -13.45 -18.94 -11.66
C PRO A 240 -14.24 -18.47 -12.90
N GLN A 241 -14.43 -17.16 -13.09
CA GLN A 241 -15.14 -16.60 -14.25
C GLN A 241 -14.22 -16.43 -15.48
N LEU A 242 -12.91 -16.48 -15.26
CA LEU A 242 -11.90 -16.31 -16.30
C LEU A 242 -11.71 -17.61 -17.10
N ASN A 243 -11.44 -17.48 -18.40
CA ASN A 243 -10.98 -18.62 -19.20
C ASN A 243 -9.56 -19.04 -18.80
N LYS A 244 -9.10 -20.21 -19.29
CA LYS A 244 -7.81 -20.79 -18.91
C LYS A 244 -6.58 -19.95 -19.27
N GLU A 245 -6.65 -19.16 -20.33
CA GLU A 245 -5.59 -18.25 -20.71
C GLU A 245 -5.53 -17.05 -19.75
N GLN A 246 -6.69 -16.47 -19.46
CA GLN A 246 -6.82 -15.37 -18.51
C GLN A 246 -6.44 -15.78 -17.09
N GLN A 247 -6.81 -17.00 -16.66
CA GLN A 247 -6.41 -17.52 -15.34
C GLN A 247 -4.89 -17.62 -15.22
N ARG A 248 -4.20 -18.19 -16.21
CA ARG A 248 -2.74 -18.26 -16.23
C ARG A 248 -2.09 -16.89 -16.23
N PHE A 249 -2.63 -15.96 -17.02
CA PHE A 249 -2.13 -14.59 -17.06
C PHE A 249 -2.30 -13.88 -15.71
N LEU A 250 -3.46 -14.02 -15.07
CA LEU A 250 -3.71 -13.43 -13.74
C LEU A 250 -2.72 -13.96 -12.71
N LEU A 251 -2.48 -15.28 -12.66
CA LEU A 251 -1.51 -15.86 -11.71
C LEU A 251 -0.10 -15.36 -11.97
N GLN A 252 0.33 -15.29 -13.23
CA GLN A 252 1.65 -14.71 -13.55
C GLN A 252 1.73 -13.24 -13.15
N ALA A 253 0.71 -12.45 -13.45
CA ALA A 253 0.67 -11.03 -13.08
C ALA A 253 0.67 -10.81 -11.55
N LEU A 254 0.06 -11.72 -10.79
CA LEU A 254 0.14 -11.71 -9.31
C LEU A 254 1.55 -12.06 -8.81
N CYS A 255 2.24 -13.03 -9.44
CA CYS A 255 3.65 -13.34 -9.14
C CYS A 255 4.54 -12.13 -9.42
N ASP A 256 4.44 -11.53 -10.61
CA ASP A 256 5.24 -10.37 -11.02
C ASP A 256 5.01 -9.18 -10.07
N ALA A 257 3.74 -8.94 -9.68
CA ALA A 257 3.40 -7.89 -8.74
C ALA A 257 3.95 -8.16 -7.34
N LEU A 258 3.89 -9.41 -6.86
CA LEU A 258 4.40 -9.81 -5.56
C LEU A 258 5.93 -9.69 -5.48
N GLU A 259 6.64 -10.15 -6.51
CA GLU A 259 8.09 -9.97 -6.62
C GLU A 259 8.49 -8.50 -6.62
N ALA A 260 7.79 -7.68 -7.43
CA ALA A 260 8.05 -6.25 -7.48
C ALA A 260 7.75 -5.55 -6.14
N TYR A 261 6.71 -6.00 -5.43
CA TYR A 261 6.34 -5.46 -4.12
C TYR A 261 7.34 -5.86 -3.02
N ALA A 262 7.83 -7.10 -3.05
CA ALA A 262 8.79 -7.63 -2.09
C ALA A 262 10.21 -7.09 -2.30
N ALA A 263 10.54 -6.62 -3.50
CA ALA A 263 11.86 -6.15 -3.84
C ALA A 263 12.28 -4.89 -3.05
N ASN A 264 13.59 -4.78 -2.78
CA ASN A 264 14.17 -3.53 -2.29
C ASN A 264 14.40 -2.56 -3.46
N ASP A 265 13.93 -1.32 -3.35
CA ASP A 265 14.20 -0.28 -4.36
C ASP A 265 15.59 0.33 -4.17
N TYR A 266 16.63 -0.42 -4.57
CA TYR A 266 18.02 0.06 -4.50
C TYR A 266 18.26 1.32 -5.34
N GLY A 267 17.48 1.54 -6.41
CA GLY A 267 17.57 2.76 -7.21
C GLY A 267 17.18 4.01 -6.44
N THR A 268 16.14 3.92 -5.62
CA THR A 268 15.76 4.99 -4.70
C THR A 268 16.82 5.20 -3.63
N TRP A 269 17.34 4.13 -3.01
CA TRP A 269 18.39 4.25 -2.01
C TRP A 269 19.69 4.86 -2.59
N GLN A 270 20.10 4.45 -3.79
CA GLN A 270 21.27 5.03 -4.47
C GLN A 270 21.09 6.54 -4.69
N THR A 271 19.90 6.94 -5.10
CA THR A 271 19.57 8.37 -5.27
C THR A 271 19.66 9.12 -3.95
N VAL A 272 19.13 8.55 -2.87
CA VAL A 272 19.22 9.14 -1.52
C VAL A 272 20.67 9.27 -1.06
N MET A 273 21.52 8.24 -1.26
CA MET A 273 22.95 8.31 -0.93
C MET A 273 23.65 9.45 -1.66
N ASN A 274 23.34 9.64 -2.94
CA ASN A 274 23.89 10.71 -3.76
C ASN A 274 23.43 12.10 -3.29
N LEU A 275 22.13 12.25 -2.96
CA LEU A 275 21.54 13.52 -2.47
C LEU A 275 22.14 13.95 -1.13
N VAL A 276 22.40 13.00 -0.23
CA VAL A 276 23.01 13.24 1.07
C VAL A 276 24.55 13.38 1.00
N GLY A 277 25.14 12.97 -0.12
CA GLY A 277 26.59 13.00 -0.33
C GLY A 277 27.33 11.95 0.49
N VAL A 278 26.79 10.74 0.59
CA VAL A 278 27.41 9.62 1.32
C VAL A 278 28.58 9.06 0.53
N LYS A 279 29.80 9.23 1.06
CA LYS A 279 31.00 8.61 0.48
C LYS A 279 30.96 7.10 0.70
N GLY A 280 31.19 6.31 -0.37
CA GLY A 280 31.07 4.85 -0.31
C GLY A 280 29.62 4.34 -0.26
N GLY A 281 28.62 5.19 -0.55
CA GLY A 281 27.21 4.81 -0.53
C GLY A 281 26.86 3.79 -1.61
N GLU A 282 27.47 3.87 -2.79
CA GLU A 282 27.29 2.89 -3.87
C GLU A 282 27.83 1.52 -3.48
N GLU A 283 29.08 1.46 -3.00
CA GLU A 283 29.69 0.23 -2.53
C GLU A 283 28.89 -0.41 -1.39
N MET A 284 28.44 0.38 -0.43
CA MET A 284 27.59 -0.09 0.66
C MET A 284 26.32 -0.76 0.12
N LEU A 285 25.65 -0.16 -0.85
CA LEU A 285 24.41 -0.73 -1.42
C LEU A 285 24.68 -2.01 -2.21
N LEU A 286 25.81 -2.09 -2.94
CA LEU A 286 26.25 -3.30 -3.62
C LEU A 286 26.54 -4.42 -2.63
N ASP A 287 27.29 -4.16 -1.56
CA ASP A 287 27.59 -5.14 -0.51
C ASP A 287 26.32 -5.71 0.13
N VAL A 288 25.31 -4.85 0.40
CA VAL A 288 24.03 -5.29 0.96
C VAL A 288 23.21 -6.10 -0.04
N GLN A 289 23.28 -5.75 -1.31
CA GLN A 289 22.59 -6.48 -2.38
C GLN A 289 23.24 -7.86 -2.60
N ASP A 290 24.56 -7.93 -2.66
CA ASP A 290 25.31 -9.17 -2.86
C ASP A 290 25.18 -10.13 -1.65
N ALA A 291 25.08 -9.58 -0.44
CA ALA A 291 24.83 -10.37 0.76
C ALA A 291 23.45 -11.05 0.75
N GLY A 292 22.62 -10.78 -0.27
CA GLY A 292 21.29 -11.37 -0.39
C GLY A 292 20.41 -11.09 0.84
N ARG A 293 20.56 -9.91 1.47
CA ARG A 293 19.71 -9.57 2.60
C ARG A 293 18.27 -9.73 2.17
N LYS A 294 17.60 -10.66 2.81
CA LYS A 294 16.20 -10.97 2.59
C LYS A 294 15.40 -9.67 2.58
N ALA A 295 14.47 -9.56 1.65
CA ALA A 295 13.49 -8.50 1.65
C ALA A 295 12.91 -8.35 3.06
N LEU A 296 12.57 -7.13 3.43
CA LEU A 296 11.94 -6.85 4.72
C LEU A 296 10.82 -7.86 4.95
N LEU A 297 10.87 -8.60 6.06
CA LEU A 297 9.83 -9.56 6.41
C LEU A 297 8.51 -8.81 6.55
N ARG A 298 7.67 -8.92 5.53
CA ARG A 298 6.33 -8.33 5.50
C ARG A 298 5.31 -9.41 5.78
N ASP A 299 4.17 -9.02 6.33
CA ASP A 299 3.06 -9.94 6.54
C ASP A 299 2.30 -10.14 5.22
N TYR A 300 2.50 -11.30 4.61
CA TYR A 300 1.79 -11.75 3.41
C TYR A 300 0.68 -12.77 3.72
N SER A 301 0.32 -12.95 4.98
CA SER A 301 -0.63 -13.97 5.41
C SER A 301 -2.02 -13.83 4.78
N GLY A 302 -2.45 -12.60 4.52
CA GLY A 302 -3.72 -12.33 3.82
C GLY A 302 -3.70 -12.86 2.39
N LEU A 303 -2.63 -12.58 1.65
CA LEU A 303 -2.44 -13.04 0.29
C LEU A 303 -2.29 -14.56 0.21
N TYR A 304 -1.49 -15.14 1.12
CA TYR A 304 -1.34 -16.60 1.22
C TYR A 304 -2.69 -17.31 1.32
N ARG A 305 -3.57 -16.83 2.22
CA ARG A 305 -4.92 -17.38 2.39
C ARG A 305 -5.78 -17.27 1.13
N VAL A 306 -5.70 -16.15 0.41
CA VAL A 306 -6.45 -16.00 -0.85
C VAL A 306 -6.01 -17.05 -1.87
N PHE A 307 -4.72 -17.32 -1.98
CA PHE A 307 -4.20 -18.35 -2.91
C PHE A 307 -4.51 -19.78 -2.45
N GLU A 308 -4.50 -20.01 -1.14
CA GLU A 308 -4.95 -21.29 -0.55
C GLU A 308 -6.45 -21.53 -0.82
N ASP A 309 -7.31 -20.54 -0.58
CA ASP A 309 -8.75 -20.61 -0.84
C ASP A 309 -9.07 -20.87 -2.32
N LEU A 310 -8.23 -20.42 -3.24
CA LEU A 310 -8.36 -20.62 -4.68
C LEU A 310 -7.74 -21.94 -5.18
N ASP A 311 -7.04 -22.68 -4.31
CA ASP A 311 -6.27 -23.90 -4.68
C ASP A 311 -5.23 -23.63 -5.78
N VAL A 312 -4.55 -22.46 -5.68
CA VAL A 312 -3.52 -22.03 -6.66
C VAL A 312 -2.16 -21.79 -6.04
N LEU A 313 -1.99 -22.00 -4.75
CA LEU A 313 -0.78 -21.68 -4.01
C LEU A 313 0.49 -22.29 -4.63
N GLU A 314 0.41 -23.55 -5.10
CA GLU A 314 1.52 -24.24 -5.76
C GLU A 314 1.87 -23.69 -7.16
N GLN A 315 0.98 -22.86 -7.73
CA GLN A 315 1.20 -22.21 -9.01
C GLN A 315 1.84 -20.83 -8.87
N ILE A 316 1.97 -20.33 -7.64
CA ILE A 316 2.58 -19.04 -7.33
C ILE A 316 4.05 -19.28 -6.98
N GLU A 317 4.94 -18.93 -7.89
CA GLU A 317 6.39 -19.01 -7.70
C GLU A 317 6.86 -17.88 -6.76
N PHE A 318 6.81 -18.12 -5.44
CA PHE A 318 7.28 -17.19 -4.42
C PHE A 318 7.85 -17.95 -3.22
N ASP A 319 8.88 -17.40 -2.57
CA ASP A 319 9.46 -18.00 -1.34
C ASP A 319 8.55 -17.75 -0.13
N TRP A 320 7.56 -18.61 0.06
CA TRP A 320 6.63 -18.57 1.16
C TRP A 320 7.26 -18.92 2.52
N SER A 321 8.50 -19.42 2.56
CA SER A 321 9.18 -19.72 3.83
C SER A 321 9.43 -18.49 4.70
N SER A 322 9.42 -17.31 4.08
CA SER A 322 9.51 -16.02 4.75
C SER A 322 8.16 -15.46 5.22
N VAL A 323 7.05 -16.12 4.84
CA VAL A 323 5.69 -15.72 5.21
C VAL A 323 5.34 -16.31 6.56
N LYS A 324 4.94 -15.45 7.49
CA LYS A 324 4.35 -15.91 8.75
C LYS A 324 2.87 -16.18 8.56
N VAL A 325 2.52 -17.44 8.72
CA VAL A 325 1.13 -17.91 8.76
C VAL A 325 0.46 -17.60 10.10
N SER A 326 1.22 -17.20 11.12
CA SER A 326 0.71 -16.84 12.45
C SER A 326 1.24 -15.48 12.89
N GLY A 327 0.36 -14.59 13.28
CA GLY A 327 0.50 -13.19 13.70
C GLY A 327 1.64 -12.71 14.61
N GLU A 328 2.78 -13.40 14.61
CA GLU A 328 4.01 -12.97 15.28
C GLU A 328 5.06 -12.60 14.23
N ILE A 329 5.39 -11.31 14.13
CA ILE A 329 6.52 -10.82 13.34
C ILE A 329 7.77 -10.93 14.22
N PRO A 330 8.78 -11.80 13.92
CA PRO A 330 10.05 -11.68 14.59
C PRO A 330 10.83 -10.52 14.00
N TYR A 331 11.17 -9.57 14.83
CA TYR A 331 12.34 -8.75 14.58
C TYR A 331 13.58 -9.66 14.69
N GLN A 332 14.32 -9.82 13.62
CA GLN A 332 15.69 -10.36 13.64
C GLN A 332 16.66 -9.22 13.40
#